data_bc585fbcbdf1414a400d5bbfb66124a4
#
_entry.id   bc585fbcbdf1414a400d5bbfb66124a4
#
_cell.length_a   1.000
_cell.length_b   1.000
_cell.length_c   1.000
_cell.angle_alpha   90.00
_cell.angle_beta   90.00
_cell.angle_gamma   90.00
#
_symmetry.space_group_name_H-M   'P 1'
#
loop_
_entity.id
_entity.type
_entity.pdbx_description
1 polymer ?
#
loop_
_entity_poly.entity_id
_entity_poly.type
_entity_poly.pdbx_seq_one_letter_code
_entity_poly.pdbx_strand_id
1 'polypeptide(L)'
;MERPQEEMLVPDLRPMGKPDKARMLYYDDARHAYLYTVEPPPNVLDVLHPVDVVSNSMVDTFVFGLGIGRTMSYGSKVGEIWFDGAEDHVANWRARETVLSLLDQGMDPLTMLIDRAHHHGMDFYASLRLAANNVHVPEG
;
A
#
# COMPACT_ATOMS: atom_id res chain seq x y z
N MET A 1 -28.82 5.83 38.16
CA MET A 1 -27.81 6.69 37.48
C MET A 1 -27.48 5.98 36.15
N GLU A 2 -28.30 6.26 35.12
CA GLU A 2 -28.15 5.67 33.79
C GLU A 2 -26.99 6.37 33.07
N ARG A 3 -26.07 5.59 32.55
CA ARG A 3 -25.00 6.11 31.68
C ARG A 3 -25.66 6.49 30.36
N PRO A 4 -25.35 7.67 29.79
CA PRO A 4 -25.77 8.00 28.43
C PRO A 4 -25.16 6.95 27.49
N GLN A 5 -26.01 6.34 26.65
CA GLN A 5 -25.52 5.57 25.51
C GLN A 5 -24.76 6.56 24.61
N GLU A 6 -23.45 6.40 24.52
CA GLU A 6 -22.68 7.03 23.45
C GLU A 6 -23.25 6.48 22.14
N GLU A 7 -24.00 7.31 21.47
CA GLU A 7 -24.49 7.07 20.13
C GLU A 7 -23.25 6.94 19.25
N MET A 8 -22.89 5.69 18.98
CA MET A 8 -21.78 5.35 18.10
C MET A 8 -22.13 5.94 16.73
N LEU A 9 -21.49 7.06 16.38
CA LEU A 9 -21.57 7.68 15.07
C LEU A 9 -21.12 6.66 14.03
N VAL A 10 -22.07 5.88 13.55
CA VAL A 10 -21.87 5.10 12.33
C VAL A 10 -21.72 6.13 11.23
N PRO A 11 -20.57 6.18 10.52
CA PRO A 11 -20.43 7.07 9.39
C PRO A 11 -21.62 6.83 8.45
N ASP A 12 -22.25 7.90 8.02
CA ASP A 12 -23.32 7.85 7.00
C ASP A 12 -22.69 7.28 5.71
N LEU A 13 -22.68 5.97 5.63
CA LEU A 13 -22.33 5.24 4.42
C LEU A 13 -23.46 5.45 3.43
N ARG A 14 -23.51 6.65 2.84
CA ARG A 14 -24.42 6.90 1.72
C ARG A 14 -24.23 5.76 0.74
N PRO A 15 -25.31 5.06 0.33
CA PRO A 15 -25.20 4.10 -0.72
C PRO A 15 -24.60 4.85 -1.92
N MET A 16 -23.38 4.46 -2.31
CA MET A 16 -22.78 5.00 -3.52
C MET A 16 -23.76 4.69 -4.64
N GLY A 17 -24.36 5.74 -5.18
CA GLY A 17 -25.22 5.61 -6.35
C GLY A 17 -24.46 4.77 -7.37
N LYS A 18 -25.12 3.82 -8.03
CA LYS A 18 -24.47 3.05 -9.09
C LYS A 18 -23.79 4.04 -10.01
N PRO A 19 -22.48 3.96 -10.21
CA PRO A 19 -21.81 4.87 -11.12
C PRO A 19 -22.44 4.71 -12.51
N ASP A 20 -22.75 5.82 -13.16
CA ASP A 20 -23.31 5.83 -14.52
C ASP A 20 -22.36 5.18 -15.55
N LYS A 21 -21.12 4.94 -15.17
CA LYS A 21 -20.09 4.26 -15.96
C LYS A 21 -19.47 3.12 -15.16
N ALA A 22 -19.11 2.05 -15.85
CA ALA A 22 -18.26 1.00 -15.28
C ALA A 22 -16.94 1.62 -14.82
N ARG A 23 -16.57 1.36 -13.57
CA ARG A 23 -15.29 1.81 -13.02
C ARG A 23 -14.17 0.92 -13.54
N MET A 24 -13.05 1.55 -13.90
CA MET A 24 -11.84 0.83 -14.26
C MET A 24 -10.85 0.88 -13.11
N LEU A 25 -10.58 -0.30 -12.54
CA LEU A 25 -9.63 -0.45 -11.46
C LEU A 25 -8.29 -0.91 -12.02
N TYR A 26 -7.21 -0.32 -11.52
CA TYR A 26 -5.86 -0.83 -11.71
C TYR A 26 -5.31 -1.33 -10.37
N TYR A 27 -4.86 -2.57 -10.34
CA TYR A 27 -4.27 -3.18 -9.15
C TYR A 27 -2.76 -3.28 -9.31
N ASP A 28 -2.03 -2.68 -8.37
CA ASP A 28 -0.58 -2.82 -8.22
C ASP A 28 -0.28 -3.60 -6.94
N ASP A 29 0.46 -4.68 -7.03
CA ASP A 29 0.79 -5.52 -5.87
C ASP A 29 2.03 -5.03 -5.10
N ALA A 30 2.52 -3.85 -5.40
CA ALA A 30 3.73 -3.22 -4.88
C ALA A 30 5.03 -3.99 -5.20
N ARG A 31 4.96 -5.29 -5.38
CA ARG A 31 6.14 -6.12 -5.61
C ARG A 31 6.86 -5.78 -6.90
N HIS A 32 6.11 -5.51 -7.96
CA HIS A 32 6.70 -5.20 -9.26
C HIS A 32 7.57 -3.94 -9.20
N ALA A 33 7.07 -2.87 -8.59
CA ALA A 33 7.85 -1.65 -8.44
C ALA A 33 9.09 -1.89 -7.56
N TYR A 34 8.90 -2.30 -6.31
CA TYR A 34 9.99 -2.35 -5.34
C TYR A 34 10.99 -3.49 -5.55
N LEU A 35 10.58 -4.61 -6.15
CA LEU A 35 11.48 -5.72 -6.42
C LEU A 35 12.25 -5.58 -7.73
N TYR A 36 11.64 -4.97 -8.76
CA TYR A 36 12.16 -5.10 -10.11
C TYR A 36 12.51 -3.78 -10.80
N THR A 37 11.91 -2.67 -10.40
CA THR A 37 12.06 -1.40 -11.14
C THR A 37 12.68 -0.26 -10.35
N VAL A 38 12.65 -0.31 -9.03
CA VAL A 38 13.21 0.74 -8.16
C VAL A 38 14.51 0.26 -7.53
N GLU A 39 15.55 1.08 -7.64
CA GLU A 39 16.84 0.85 -6.98
C GLU A 39 16.96 1.75 -5.75
N PRO A 40 17.36 1.21 -4.57
CA PRO A 40 17.61 2.04 -3.39
C PRO A 40 18.93 2.85 -3.53
N PRO A 41 19.00 4.09 -3.04
CA PRO A 41 17.88 4.86 -2.52
C PRO A 41 16.98 5.38 -3.66
N PRO A 42 15.66 5.22 -3.54
CA PRO A 42 14.74 5.63 -4.58
C PRO A 42 14.63 7.16 -4.64
N ASN A 43 14.35 7.70 -5.80
CA ASN A 43 13.85 9.06 -5.90
C ASN A 43 12.31 9.09 -5.80
N VAL A 44 11.75 10.26 -5.50
CA VAL A 44 10.30 10.44 -5.32
C VAL A 44 9.51 10.02 -6.56
N LEU A 45 10.01 10.32 -7.75
CA LEU A 45 9.32 10.01 -9.00
C LEU A 45 9.24 8.51 -9.26
N ASP A 46 10.27 7.74 -8.88
CA ASP A 46 10.25 6.28 -9.00
C ASP A 46 9.12 5.68 -8.16
N VAL A 47 8.93 6.22 -6.93
CA VAL A 47 7.87 5.76 -6.02
C VAL A 47 6.48 6.11 -6.55
N LEU A 48 6.31 7.28 -7.17
CA LEU A 48 5.03 7.75 -7.70
C LEU A 48 4.67 7.14 -9.07
N HIS A 49 5.66 6.59 -9.76
CA HIS A 49 5.50 6.06 -11.12
C HIS A 49 4.31 5.09 -11.31
N PRO A 50 4.02 4.15 -10.40
CA PRO A 50 2.88 3.24 -10.56
C PRO A 50 1.54 3.95 -10.72
N VAL A 51 1.36 5.07 -10.04
CA VAL A 51 0.17 5.92 -10.16
C VAL A 51 0.22 6.74 -11.45
N ASP A 52 1.38 7.35 -11.73
CA ASP A 52 1.55 8.24 -12.88
C ASP A 52 1.33 7.55 -14.22
N VAL A 53 1.75 6.30 -14.35
CA VAL A 53 1.62 5.54 -15.59
C VAL A 53 0.16 5.29 -16.01
N VAL A 54 -0.77 5.29 -15.06
CA VAL A 54 -2.19 5.09 -15.30
C VAL A 54 -3.03 6.35 -15.21
N SER A 55 -2.44 7.46 -14.75
CA SER A 55 -3.16 8.71 -14.44
C SER A 55 -3.85 9.38 -15.64
N ASN A 56 -3.34 9.16 -16.86
CA ASN A 56 -3.90 9.72 -18.09
C ASN A 56 -4.68 8.68 -18.91
N SER A 57 -5.15 7.64 -18.26
CA SER A 57 -5.95 6.57 -18.88
C SER A 57 -7.41 6.63 -18.43
N MET A 58 -8.16 5.56 -18.71
CA MET A 58 -9.54 5.42 -18.21
C MET A 58 -9.61 4.85 -16.79
N VAL A 59 -8.47 4.65 -16.12
CA VAL A 59 -8.42 4.18 -14.73
C VAL A 59 -8.90 5.30 -13.82
N ASP A 60 -9.92 5.01 -13.04
CA ASP A 60 -10.49 5.93 -12.04
C ASP A 60 -10.25 5.47 -10.59
N THR A 61 -9.75 4.27 -10.42
CA THR A 61 -9.51 3.66 -9.11
C THR A 61 -8.18 2.93 -9.10
N PHE A 62 -7.28 3.38 -8.24
CA PHE A 62 -5.99 2.74 -8.01
C PHE A 62 -6.07 1.86 -6.76
N VAL A 63 -5.72 0.59 -6.89
CA VAL A 63 -5.70 -0.37 -5.78
C VAL A 63 -4.27 -0.80 -5.54
N PHE A 64 -3.77 -0.55 -4.34
CA PHE A 64 -2.38 -0.83 -3.98
C PHE A 64 -2.26 -1.96 -2.95
N GLY A 65 -1.44 -2.95 -3.24
CA GLY A 65 -1.14 -4.06 -2.34
C GLY A 65 -0.19 -3.63 -1.23
N LEU A 66 -0.68 -3.54 0.00
CA LEU A 66 0.11 -3.08 1.16
C LEU A 66 1.23 -4.03 1.56
N GLY A 67 1.03 -5.33 1.31
CA GLY A 67 1.95 -6.36 1.77
C GLY A 67 1.31 -7.75 1.79
N ILE A 68 1.97 -8.68 2.44
CA ILE A 68 1.53 -10.08 2.56
C ILE A 68 1.57 -10.50 4.02
N GLY A 69 0.44 -10.97 4.55
CA GLY A 69 0.33 -11.37 5.94
C GLY A 69 0.59 -10.19 6.87
N ARG A 70 1.65 -10.27 7.66
CA ARG A 70 2.03 -9.23 8.63
C ARG A 70 3.15 -8.29 8.15
N THR A 71 3.68 -8.50 6.96
CA THR A 71 4.77 -7.66 6.42
C THR A 71 4.23 -6.61 5.47
N MET A 72 4.69 -5.37 5.61
CA MET A 72 4.14 -4.19 4.95
C MET A 72 5.19 -3.43 4.15
N SER A 73 4.77 -2.84 3.04
CA SER A 73 5.59 -1.99 2.17
C SER A 73 5.58 -0.51 2.55
N TYR A 74 5.19 -0.18 3.78
CA TYR A 74 5.07 1.18 4.31
C TYR A 74 5.35 1.21 5.82
N GLY A 75 5.41 2.38 6.43
CA GLY A 75 5.68 2.60 7.86
C GLY A 75 4.54 2.18 8.78
N SER A 76 4.27 0.87 8.86
CA SER A 76 3.22 0.32 9.72
C SER A 76 3.59 0.40 11.19
N LYS A 77 2.61 0.70 12.04
CA LYS A 77 2.78 0.68 13.51
C LYS A 77 2.59 -0.72 14.12
N VAL A 78 2.05 -1.66 13.35
CA VAL A 78 1.67 -3.00 13.83
C VAL A 78 2.23 -4.12 12.97
N GLY A 79 2.62 -3.84 11.73
CA GLY A 79 3.26 -4.79 10.83
C GLY A 79 4.77 -4.62 10.82
N GLU A 80 5.45 -5.63 10.32
CA GLU A 80 6.89 -5.63 10.08
C GLU A 80 7.20 -5.01 8.72
N ILE A 81 8.40 -4.49 8.52
CA ILE A 81 8.84 -4.05 7.19
C ILE A 81 8.99 -5.27 6.27
N TRP A 82 8.63 -5.08 5.04
CA TRP A 82 8.67 -6.11 4.01
C TRP A 82 10.07 -6.69 3.85
N PHE A 83 10.16 -8.03 3.86
CA PHE A 83 11.40 -8.79 3.77
C PHE A 83 12.40 -8.57 4.92
N ASP A 84 11.99 -8.03 6.04
CA ASP A 84 12.84 -7.99 7.23
C ASP A 84 13.20 -9.42 7.66
N GLY A 85 14.50 -9.69 7.82
CA GLY A 85 15.03 -11.03 8.10
C GLY A 85 15.11 -11.97 6.88
N ALA A 86 14.88 -11.49 5.67
CA ALA A 86 14.96 -12.26 4.41
C ALA A 86 15.82 -11.58 3.33
N GLU A 87 16.84 -10.83 3.78
CA GLU A 87 17.72 -10.00 2.93
C GLU A 87 18.82 -10.80 2.21
N ASP A 88 18.91 -12.10 2.41
CA ASP A 88 19.85 -13.01 1.73
C ASP A 88 19.63 -13.07 0.22
N HIS A 89 18.45 -12.64 -0.25
CA HIS A 89 18.11 -12.53 -1.66
C HIS A 89 18.11 -11.08 -2.12
N VAL A 90 18.87 -10.77 -3.18
CA VAL A 90 19.06 -9.39 -3.67
C VAL A 90 17.75 -8.64 -3.94
N ALA A 91 16.73 -9.33 -4.44
CA ALA A 91 15.43 -8.70 -4.70
C ALA A 91 14.71 -8.32 -3.39
N ASN A 92 14.81 -9.16 -2.36
CA ASN A 92 14.23 -8.89 -1.05
C ASN A 92 14.96 -7.72 -0.36
N TRP A 93 16.30 -7.75 -0.42
CA TRP A 93 17.12 -6.64 0.06
C TRP A 93 16.75 -5.34 -0.63
N ARG A 94 16.64 -5.33 -1.96
CA ARG A 94 16.26 -4.14 -2.74
C ARG A 94 14.91 -3.54 -2.28
N ALA A 95 13.88 -4.39 -2.16
CA ALA A 95 12.55 -3.95 -1.73
C ALA A 95 12.55 -3.37 -0.32
N ARG A 96 13.25 -4.04 0.60
CA ARG A 96 13.39 -3.58 1.99
C ARG A 96 14.10 -2.23 2.06
N GLU A 97 15.27 -2.11 1.44
CA GLU A 97 16.07 -0.88 1.45
C GLU A 97 15.36 0.29 0.77
N THR A 98 14.57 0.02 -0.26
CA THR A 98 13.71 1.03 -0.88
C THR A 98 12.74 1.63 0.13
N VAL A 99 12.01 0.80 0.86
CA VAL A 99 11.05 1.25 1.88
C VAL A 99 11.76 1.98 3.01
N LEU A 100 12.84 1.41 3.55
CA LEU A 100 13.60 2.02 4.66
C LEU A 100 14.20 3.36 4.27
N SER A 101 14.79 3.47 3.08
CA SER A 101 15.38 4.73 2.60
C SER A 101 14.35 5.86 2.53
N LEU A 102 13.11 5.55 2.21
CA LEU A 102 12.03 6.54 2.19
C LEU A 102 11.61 6.93 3.60
N LEU A 103 11.41 5.95 4.47
CA LEU A 103 11.02 6.20 5.86
C LEU A 103 12.09 7.01 6.61
N ASP A 104 13.37 6.75 6.39
CA ASP A 104 14.49 7.50 6.97
C ASP A 104 14.49 8.98 6.52
N GLN A 105 13.94 9.26 5.35
CA GLN A 105 13.74 10.61 4.85
C GLN A 105 12.41 11.24 5.31
N GLY A 106 11.64 10.54 6.16
CA GLY A 106 10.32 10.98 6.61
C GLY A 106 9.23 10.85 5.55
N MET A 107 9.46 10.08 4.49
CA MET A 107 8.53 9.82 3.41
C MET A 107 7.93 8.44 3.56
N ASP A 108 6.61 8.37 3.78
CA ASP A 108 5.90 7.10 3.82
C ASP A 108 5.33 6.75 2.43
N PRO A 109 5.76 5.62 1.82
CA PRO A 109 5.33 5.25 0.48
C PRO A 109 3.82 5.20 0.29
N LEU A 110 3.08 4.70 1.28
CA LEU A 110 1.63 4.60 1.20
C LEU A 110 0.98 5.99 1.13
N THR A 111 1.39 6.90 2.02
CA THR A 111 0.88 8.27 2.03
C THR A 111 1.18 8.98 0.70
N MET A 112 2.40 8.83 0.18
CA MET A 112 2.79 9.42 -1.09
C MET A 112 1.92 8.94 -2.26
N LEU A 113 1.61 7.64 -2.33
CA LEU A 113 0.78 7.07 -3.39
C LEU A 113 -0.69 7.49 -3.27
N ILE A 114 -1.22 7.58 -2.04
CA ILE A 114 -2.58 8.09 -1.78
C ILE A 114 -2.70 9.53 -2.30
N ASP A 115 -1.79 10.39 -1.86
CA ASP A 115 -1.81 11.81 -2.25
C ASP A 115 -1.68 11.98 -3.76
N ARG A 116 -0.82 11.16 -4.40
CA ARG A 116 -0.64 11.19 -5.85
C ARG A 116 -1.88 10.73 -6.61
N ALA A 117 -2.53 9.66 -6.19
CA ALA A 117 -3.76 9.18 -6.80
C ALA A 117 -4.88 10.23 -6.69
N HIS A 118 -5.07 10.80 -5.50
CA HIS A 118 -6.04 11.87 -5.29
C HIS A 118 -5.73 13.13 -6.10
N HIS A 119 -4.46 13.49 -6.25
CA HIS A 119 -4.04 14.60 -7.11
C HIS A 119 -4.48 14.40 -8.57
N HIS A 120 -4.47 13.17 -9.06
CA HIS A 120 -4.95 12.82 -10.39
C HIS A 120 -6.46 12.55 -10.46
N GLY A 121 -7.20 12.76 -9.36
CA GLY A 121 -8.66 12.54 -9.31
C GLY A 121 -9.07 11.07 -9.29
N MET A 122 -8.15 10.16 -8.96
CA MET A 122 -8.44 8.74 -8.80
C MET A 122 -8.81 8.43 -7.35
N ASP A 123 -9.73 7.48 -7.17
CA ASP A 123 -9.94 6.85 -5.87
C ASP A 123 -8.75 5.92 -5.55
N PHE A 124 -8.43 5.80 -4.26
CA PHE A 124 -7.38 4.92 -3.79
C PHE A 124 -7.92 3.88 -2.80
N TYR A 125 -7.57 2.62 -3.03
CA TYR A 125 -7.88 1.52 -2.11
C TYR A 125 -6.62 0.78 -1.70
N ALA A 126 -6.46 0.60 -0.41
CA ALA A 126 -5.43 -0.24 0.16
C ALA A 126 -5.89 -1.70 0.22
N SER A 127 -5.11 -2.60 -0.34
CA SER A 127 -5.40 -4.03 -0.39
C SER A 127 -4.43 -4.81 0.48
N LEU A 128 -4.93 -5.56 1.44
CA LEU A 128 -4.13 -6.46 2.26
C LEU A 128 -4.36 -7.91 1.82
N ARG A 129 -3.28 -8.59 1.43
CA ARG A 129 -3.32 -10.02 1.13
C ARG A 129 -3.21 -10.82 2.43
N LEU A 130 -4.29 -11.49 2.82
CA LEU A 130 -4.36 -12.33 4.02
C LEU A 130 -3.78 -13.75 3.79
N ALA A 131 -2.83 -13.94 2.90
CA ALA A 131 -2.18 -15.22 2.73
C ALA A 131 -1.47 -15.59 4.03
N ALA A 132 -1.79 -16.76 4.58
CA ALA A 132 -1.01 -17.33 5.66
C ALA A 132 0.41 -17.56 5.13
N ASN A 133 1.35 -16.75 5.57
CA ASN A 133 2.74 -17.13 5.46
C ASN A 133 2.88 -18.39 6.32
N ASN A 134 3.40 -19.45 5.75
CA ASN A 134 3.87 -20.57 6.55
C ASN A 134 4.93 -19.99 7.49
N VAL A 135 4.52 -19.69 8.70
CA VAL A 135 5.45 -19.38 9.78
C VAL A 135 6.26 -20.65 9.89
N HIS A 136 7.53 -20.57 9.50
CA HIS A 136 8.47 -21.62 9.82
C HIS A 136 8.56 -21.61 11.36
N VAL A 137 7.73 -22.45 11.99
CA VAL A 137 7.86 -22.71 13.44
C VAL A 137 9.16 -23.47 13.56
N PRO A 138 10.19 -22.94 14.22
CA PRO A 138 11.39 -23.72 14.49
C PRO A 138 10.93 -24.96 15.26
N GLU A 139 11.24 -26.13 14.75
CA GLU A 139 11.08 -27.36 15.50
C GLU A 139 11.98 -27.24 16.74
N GLY A 140 11.33 -27.16 17.92
CA GLY A 140 11.99 -27.11 19.23
C GLY A 140 12.57 -28.46 19.62
#